data_b7db73d06beaf7a0eab629c9624266fa
#
_entry.id   b7db73d06beaf7a0eab629c9624266fa
#
_cell.length_a   1.000
_cell.length_b   1.000
_cell.length_c   1.000
_cell.angle_alpha   90.00
_cell.angle_beta   90.00
_cell.angle_gamma   90.00
#
_symmetry.space_group_name_H-M   'P 1'
#
loop_
_entity.id
_entity.type
_entity.pdbx_description
1 polymer ?
#
loop_
_entity_poly.entity_id
_entity_poly.type
_entity_poly.pdbx_seq_one_letter_code
_entity_poly.pdbx_strand_id
1 'polypeptide(L)'
;MMTLTDIARLAGVSRTTASYVLNGQAEARRISAKTAARVMAVVEHHNFRIDAQAAALRRGASRTLGLIVPDLENVSYARLAKLFEHGARREGYQLLIVGSDDEPHTERELALMLRARRCDALIVASSLPPEDTFYAGLMESGTPVIAVDRALNPERFVCVVSENTLAAETLTRSVIQEGTRRVAWLDAVPSLAVTVERREGFRRAVQGQIEHVHELSGARYDRESGAQMMRELIEKHGLPDALVTCSYTLMQGVLDVLLQFPDGLPRSLRMATFGDDRLLDFLPLRINSLPQRHERIAEVTLARALDAVRGTYTPGCEVVARELKRRD
;
A
#
# COMPACT_ATOMS: atom_id res chain seq x y z
N MET A 1 -8.67 4.23 39.26
CA MET A 1 -8.63 3.33 38.11
C MET A 1 -8.38 1.92 38.62
N MET A 2 -9.18 0.92 38.20
CA MET A 2 -9.01 -0.47 38.67
C MET A 2 -7.73 -1.07 38.07
N THR A 3 -6.96 -1.77 38.91
CA THR A 3 -5.70 -2.39 38.55
C THR A 3 -5.80 -3.91 38.48
N LEU A 4 -4.85 -4.58 37.85
CA LEU A 4 -4.74 -6.04 37.84
C LEU A 4 -4.66 -6.59 39.30
N THR A 5 -4.07 -5.85 40.23
CA THR A 5 -3.99 -6.21 41.65
C THR A 5 -5.36 -6.17 42.31
N ASP A 6 -6.21 -5.21 41.95
CA ASP A 6 -7.58 -5.15 42.47
C ASP A 6 -8.43 -6.30 41.93
N ILE A 7 -8.31 -6.64 40.66
CA ILE A 7 -8.98 -7.82 40.06
C ILE A 7 -8.55 -9.10 40.78
N ALA A 8 -7.25 -9.29 41.01
CA ALA A 8 -6.72 -10.45 41.71
C ALA A 8 -7.29 -10.55 43.13
N ARG A 9 -7.31 -9.43 43.86
CA ARG A 9 -7.85 -9.34 45.22
C ARG A 9 -9.35 -9.67 45.24
N LEU A 10 -10.15 -9.08 44.37
CA LEU A 10 -11.59 -9.32 44.26
C LEU A 10 -11.93 -10.75 43.84
N ALA A 11 -11.13 -11.34 42.94
CA ALA A 11 -11.29 -12.72 42.52
C ALA A 11 -10.70 -13.75 43.52
N GLY A 12 -10.04 -13.32 44.61
CA GLY A 12 -9.42 -14.20 45.60
C GLY A 12 -8.31 -15.07 45.01
N VAL A 13 -7.47 -14.50 44.14
CA VAL A 13 -6.34 -15.19 43.48
C VAL A 13 -5.06 -14.35 43.55
N SER A 14 -3.90 -14.97 43.26
CA SER A 14 -2.68 -14.21 43.12
C SER A 14 -2.73 -13.30 41.85
N ARG A 15 -1.99 -12.19 41.86
CA ARG A 15 -1.83 -11.32 40.68
C ARG A 15 -1.33 -12.10 39.48
N THR A 16 -0.45 -13.06 39.66
CA THR A 16 0.07 -13.94 38.62
C THR A 16 -1.03 -14.83 38.04
N THR A 17 -1.88 -15.42 38.88
CA THR A 17 -3.04 -16.23 38.44
C THR A 17 -4.03 -15.38 37.64
N ALA A 18 -4.38 -14.19 38.14
CA ALA A 18 -5.25 -13.26 37.41
C ALA A 18 -4.65 -12.88 36.05
N SER A 19 -3.34 -12.62 36.01
CA SER A 19 -2.63 -12.32 34.75
C SER A 19 -2.68 -13.47 33.73
N TYR A 20 -2.48 -14.70 34.18
CA TYR A 20 -2.54 -15.87 33.29
C TYR A 20 -3.94 -16.09 32.73
N VAL A 21 -4.99 -15.95 33.57
CA VAL A 21 -6.37 -16.05 33.09
C VAL A 21 -6.69 -15.00 32.04
N LEU A 22 -6.35 -13.74 32.31
CA LEU A 22 -6.59 -12.62 31.40
C LEU A 22 -5.82 -12.72 30.07
N ASN A 23 -4.68 -13.40 30.06
CA ASN A 23 -3.88 -13.63 28.86
C ASN A 23 -4.24 -14.95 28.14
N GLY A 24 -5.34 -15.64 28.53
CA GLY A 24 -5.77 -16.89 27.88
C GLY A 24 -4.87 -18.09 28.19
N GLN A 25 -4.01 -18.00 29.20
CA GLN A 25 -3.04 -19.05 29.56
C GLN A 25 -3.53 -19.97 30.71
N ALA A 26 -4.81 -19.90 31.04
CA ALA A 26 -5.35 -20.63 32.17
C ALA A 26 -5.08 -22.15 32.06
N GLU A 27 -5.36 -22.74 30.91
CA GLU A 27 -5.16 -24.16 30.64
C GLU A 27 -3.68 -24.57 30.68
N ALA A 28 -2.82 -23.82 29.97
CA ALA A 28 -1.37 -24.04 29.91
C ALA A 28 -0.71 -23.95 31.31
N ARG A 29 -1.29 -23.16 32.20
CA ARG A 29 -0.82 -22.97 33.59
C ARG A 29 -1.59 -23.81 34.61
N ARG A 30 -2.42 -24.77 34.14
CA ARG A 30 -3.21 -25.70 35.00
C ARG A 30 -4.11 -24.96 36.00
N ILE A 31 -4.65 -23.80 35.63
CA ILE A 31 -5.63 -23.05 36.39
C ILE A 31 -7.00 -23.67 36.14
N SER A 32 -7.73 -24.02 37.21
CA SER A 32 -9.04 -24.66 37.08
C SER A 32 -10.05 -23.75 36.35
N ALA A 33 -10.95 -24.33 35.55
CA ALA A 33 -12.03 -23.61 34.87
C ALA A 33 -12.88 -22.77 35.85
N LYS A 34 -13.12 -23.26 37.07
CA LYS A 34 -13.81 -22.55 38.17
C LYS A 34 -13.06 -21.26 38.57
N THR A 35 -11.74 -21.34 38.68
CA THR A 35 -10.91 -20.18 39.04
C THR A 35 -10.87 -19.17 37.87
N ALA A 36 -10.74 -19.65 36.64
CA ALA A 36 -10.76 -18.81 35.47
C ALA A 36 -12.08 -18.05 35.31
N ALA A 37 -13.21 -18.75 35.46
CA ALA A 37 -14.55 -18.15 35.41
C ALA A 37 -14.74 -17.07 36.50
N ARG A 38 -14.26 -17.31 37.72
CA ARG A 38 -14.33 -16.33 38.80
C ARG A 38 -13.54 -15.06 38.51
N VAL A 39 -12.35 -15.18 37.94
CA VAL A 39 -11.55 -14.01 37.51
C VAL A 39 -12.28 -13.25 36.39
N MET A 40 -12.80 -13.96 35.39
CA MET A 40 -13.51 -13.34 34.27
C MET A 40 -14.80 -12.63 34.73
N ALA A 41 -15.55 -13.19 35.66
CA ALA A 41 -16.75 -12.54 36.22
C ALA A 41 -16.41 -11.20 36.91
N VAL A 42 -15.29 -11.12 37.64
CA VAL A 42 -14.81 -9.86 38.23
C VAL A 42 -14.40 -8.86 37.17
N VAL A 43 -13.72 -9.32 36.10
CA VAL A 43 -13.31 -8.49 34.96
C VAL A 43 -14.52 -7.88 34.26
N GLU A 44 -15.53 -8.69 33.95
CA GLU A 44 -16.77 -8.26 33.32
C GLU A 44 -17.57 -7.28 34.19
N HIS A 45 -17.75 -7.62 35.45
CA HIS A 45 -18.50 -6.79 36.40
C HIS A 45 -17.90 -5.39 36.56
N HIS A 46 -16.57 -5.29 36.52
CA HIS A 46 -15.86 -4.02 36.68
C HIS A 46 -15.41 -3.39 35.37
N ASN A 47 -15.80 -3.96 34.23
CA ASN A 47 -15.41 -3.48 32.88
C ASN A 47 -13.88 -3.27 32.75
N PHE A 48 -13.12 -4.15 33.45
CA PHE A 48 -11.66 -4.03 33.51
C PHE A 48 -11.05 -4.41 32.16
N ARG A 49 -10.21 -3.54 31.66
CA ARG A 49 -9.38 -3.82 30.47
C ARG A 49 -7.92 -3.77 30.88
N ILE A 50 -7.16 -4.74 30.40
CA ILE A 50 -5.70 -4.71 30.57
C ILE A 50 -5.18 -3.45 29.90
N ASP A 51 -4.39 -2.67 30.61
CA ASP A 51 -3.63 -1.59 29.98
C ASP A 51 -2.65 -2.19 28.96
N ALA A 52 -2.98 -1.97 27.69
CA ALA A 52 -2.20 -2.49 26.56
C ALA A 52 -0.75 -1.98 26.60
N GLN A 53 -0.54 -0.72 27.05
CA GLN A 53 0.80 -0.14 27.16
C GLN A 53 1.62 -0.81 28.26
N ALA A 54 1.03 -1.03 29.44
CA ALA A 54 1.69 -1.74 30.54
C ALA A 54 1.96 -3.21 30.20
N ALA A 55 1.09 -3.84 29.40
CA ALA A 55 1.29 -5.19 28.91
C ALA A 55 2.38 -5.27 27.85
N ALA A 56 2.45 -4.29 26.93
CA ALA A 56 3.49 -4.15 25.91
C ALA A 56 4.88 -3.97 26.52
N LEU A 57 5.00 -3.10 27.53
CA LEU A 57 6.25 -2.89 28.28
C LEU A 57 6.81 -4.20 28.89
N ARG A 58 5.93 -5.05 29.42
CA ARG A 58 6.35 -6.33 30.01
C ARG A 58 6.69 -7.40 28.99
N ARG A 59 6.09 -7.33 27.79
CA ARG A 59 6.35 -8.28 26.69
C ARG A 59 7.54 -7.86 25.83
N GLY A 60 7.96 -6.58 25.89
CA GLY A 60 8.94 -6.01 24.99
C GLY A 60 8.42 -5.80 23.56
N ALA A 61 7.10 -5.98 23.32
CA ALA A 61 6.46 -5.85 22.03
C ALA A 61 5.07 -5.20 22.18
N SER A 62 4.76 -4.24 21.33
CA SER A 62 3.49 -3.51 21.35
C SER A 62 2.35 -4.28 20.67
N ARG A 63 2.68 -5.23 19.81
CA ARG A 63 1.79 -5.88 18.85
C ARG A 63 1.06 -4.87 17.95
N THR A 64 1.79 -3.86 17.54
CA THR A 64 1.30 -2.82 16.62
C THR A 64 2.27 -2.69 15.46
N LEU A 65 1.74 -2.72 14.25
CA LEU A 65 2.48 -2.40 13.03
C LEU A 65 2.08 -1.00 12.56
N GLY A 66 3.01 -0.27 11.96
CA GLY A 66 2.74 1.00 11.29
C GLY A 66 2.67 0.81 9.77
N LEU A 67 1.70 1.44 9.11
CA LEU A 67 1.59 1.51 7.66
C LEU A 67 1.61 2.98 7.24
N ILE A 68 2.58 3.35 6.41
CA ILE A 68 2.67 4.66 5.79
C ILE A 68 2.40 4.49 4.29
N VAL A 69 1.38 5.18 3.80
CA VAL A 69 1.02 5.20 2.38
C VAL A 69 0.96 6.64 1.87
N PRO A 70 1.18 6.86 0.57
CA PRO A 70 1.12 8.22 0.01
C PRO A 70 -0.27 8.83 0.12
N ASP A 71 -1.31 8.07 -0.22
CA ASP A 71 -2.67 8.59 -0.34
C ASP A 71 -3.69 7.49 -0.06
N LEU A 72 -4.61 7.74 0.87
CA LEU A 72 -5.69 6.82 1.23
C LEU A 72 -6.92 6.92 0.31
N GLU A 73 -7.02 7.98 -0.49
CA GLU A 73 -8.06 8.09 -1.54
C GLU A 73 -7.71 7.23 -2.76
N ASN A 74 -6.44 6.88 -2.92
CA ASN A 74 -6.03 5.93 -3.93
C ASN A 74 -6.51 4.52 -3.58
N VAL A 75 -7.43 4.00 -4.38
CA VAL A 75 -8.09 2.70 -4.20
C VAL A 75 -7.10 1.55 -3.99
N SER A 76 -5.93 1.61 -4.63
CA SER A 76 -4.88 0.60 -4.48
C SER A 76 -4.32 0.56 -3.05
N TYR A 77 -3.99 1.73 -2.48
CA TYR A 77 -3.48 1.81 -1.11
C TYR A 77 -4.58 1.55 -0.07
N ALA A 78 -5.81 2.00 -0.31
CA ALA A 78 -6.94 1.67 0.55
C ALA A 78 -7.19 0.15 0.60
N ARG A 79 -7.07 -0.54 -0.54
CA ARG A 79 -7.18 -2.01 -0.59
C ARG A 79 -6.03 -2.71 0.14
N LEU A 80 -4.80 -2.27 -0.07
CA LEU A 80 -3.64 -2.81 0.66
C LEU A 80 -3.78 -2.59 2.17
N ALA A 81 -4.17 -1.39 2.59
CA ALA A 81 -4.40 -1.07 4.00
C ALA A 81 -5.44 -1.99 4.66
N LYS A 82 -6.56 -2.26 3.95
CA LYS A 82 -7.59 -3.21 4.40
C LYS A 82 -7.03 -4.64 4.53
N LEU A 83 -6.25 -5.09 3.57
CA LEU A 83 -5.66 -6.44 3.58
C LEU A 83 -4.61 -6.58 4.69
N PHE A 84 -3.77 -5.57 4.89
CA PHE A 84 -2.81 -5.53 5.99
C PHE A 84 -3.50 -5.51 7.36
N GLU A 85 -4.55 -4.69 7.53
CA GLU A 85 -5.31 -4.67 8.80
C GLU A 85 -5.90 -6.03 9.10
N HIS A 86 -6.56 -6.64 8.11
CA HIS A 86 -7.17 -7.95 8.27
C HIS A 86 -6.14 -9.03 8.61
N GLY A 87 -5.02 -9.05 7.89
CA GLY A 87 -3.93 -10.00 8.12
C GLY A 87 -3.25 -9.78 9.47
N ALA A 88 -2.91 -8.54 9.83
CA ALA A 88 -2.30 -8.19 11.11
C ALA A 88 -3.19 -8.61 12.29
N ARG A 89 -4.49 -8.35 12.21
CA ARG A 89 -5.46 -8.73 13.24
C ARG A 89 -5.56 -10.24 13.43
N ARG A 90 -5.47 -11.03 12.38
CA ARG A 90 -5.43 -12.51 12.48
C ARG A 90 -4.20 -13.02 13.22
N GLU A 91 -3.08 -12.31 13.10
CA GLU A 91 -1.82 -12.59 13.80
C GLU A 91 -1.76 -11.93 15.21
N GLY A 92 -2.84 -11.28 15.63
CA GLY A 92 -2.94 -10.62 16.95
C GLY A 92 -2.21 -9.29 17.03
N TYR A 93 -2.00 -8.62 15.87
CA TYR A 93 -1.44 -7.27 15.76
C TYR A 93 -2.52 -6.25 15.45
N GLN A 94 -2.30 -5.01 15.87
CA GLN A 94 -3.03 -3.83 15.42
C GLN A 94 -2.25 -3.16 14.28
N LEU A 95 -2.94 -2.48 13.38
CA LEU A 95 -2.33 -1.69 12.33
C LEU A 95 -2.68 -0.20 12.54
N LEU A 96 -1.66 0.65 12.62
CA LEU A 96 -1.81 2.11 12.55
C LEU A 96 -1.52 2.54 11.12
N ILE A 97 -2.49 3.20 10.48
CA ILE A 97 -2.41 3.63 9.09
C ILE A 97 -2.33 5.15 9.06
N VAL A 98 -1.37 5.69 8.30
CA VAL A 98 -1.15 7.12 8.11
C VAL A 98 -0.87 7.44 6.64
N GLY A 99 -1.32 8.61 6.18
CA GLY A 99 -1.09 9.13 4.83
C GLY A 99 -0.03 10.22 4.82
N SER A 100 0.95 10.14 3.92
CA SER A 100 2.05 11.12 3.80
C SER A 100 1.80 12.19 2.74
N ASP A 101 0.76 12.05 1.93
CA ASP A 101 0.41 12.94 0.80
C ASP A 101 1.55 13.09 -0.23
N ASP A 102 2.38 12.07 -0.39
CA ASP A 102 3.61 12.07 -1.19
C ASP A 102 4.65 13.13 -0.75
N GLU A 103 4.51 13.68 0.48
CA GLU A 103 5.40 14.71 0.99
C GLU A 103 6.53 14.09 1.82
N PRO A 104 7.81 14.17 1.40
CA PRO A 104 8.95 13.56 2.10
C PRO A 104 9.12 14.02 3.55
N HIS A 105 8.79 15.27 3.85
CA HIS A 105 8.86 15.80 5.22
C HIS A 105 7.80 15.15 6.10
N THR A 106 6.55 15.13 5.64
CA THR A 106 5.42 14.50 6.34
C THR A 106 5.67 13.02 6.58
N GLU A 107 6.22 12.31 5.58
CA GLU A 107 6.57 10.88 5.71
C GLU A 107 7.54 10.63 6.86
N ARG A 108 8.60 11.46 6.98
CA ARG A 108 9.57 11.35 8.07
C ARG A 108 8.94 11.62 9.45
N GLU A 109 8.11 12.65 9.57
CA GLU A 109 7.42 12.97 10.82
C GLU A 109 6.50 11.83 11.25
N LEU A 110 5.72 11.27 10.32
CA LEU A 110 4.84 10.14 10.57
C LEU A 110 5.60 8.88 10.98
N ALA A 111 6.73 8.59 10.34
CA ALA A 111 7.57 7.44 10.70
C ALA A 111 8.13 7.60 12.13
N LEU A 112 8.61 8.79 12.51
CA LEU A 112 9.06 9.09 13.86
C LEU A 112 7.92 8.99 14.89
N MET A 113 6.72 9.46 14.53
CA MET A 113 5.54 9.35 15.38
C MET A 113 5.14 7.89 15.61
N LEU A 114 5.13 7.05 14.56
CA LEU A 114 4.83 5.62 14.68
C LEU A 114 5.89 4.89 15.53
N ARG A 115 7.18 5.24 15.36
CA ARG A 115 8.25 4.75 16.23
C ARG A 115 8.04 5.17 17.69
N ALA A 116 7.70 6.44 17.94
CA ALA A 116 7.42 6.93 19.29
C ALA A 116 6.22 6.21 19.94
N ARG A 117 5.25 5.76 19.12
CA ARG A 117 4.14 4.89 19.54
C ARG A 117 4.54 3.43 19.70
N ARG A 118 5.84 3.11 19.51
CA ARG A 118 6.41 1.76 19.66
C ARG A 118 5.81 0.74 18.69
N CYS A 119 5.54 1.13 17.46
CA CYS A 119 5.24 0.14 16.43
C CYS A 119 6.40 -0.86 16.31
N ASP A 120 6.08 -2.16 16.29
CA ASP A 120 7.08 -3.24 16.28
C ASP A 120 7.77 -3.35 14.91
N ALA A 121 7.13 -2.90 13.83
CA ALA A 121 7.70 -2.72 12.49
C ALA A 121 6.91 -1.66 11.71
N LEU A 122 7.54 -1.07 10.70
CA LEU A 122 6.92 -0.16 9.74
C LEU A 122 6.82 -0.80 8.36
N ILE A 123 5.66 -0.69 7.72
CA ILE A 123 5.43 -1.01 6.31
C ILE A 123 5.27 0.34 5.60
N VAL A 124 6.08 0.62 4.58
CA VAL A 124 6.15 1.95 3.97
C VAL A 124 6.08 1.88 2.44
N ALA A 125 5.19 2.69 1.85
CA ALA A 125 5.21 3.00 0.42
C ALA A 125 5.86 4.39 0.27
N SER A 126 7.20 4.41 0.28
CA SER A 126 7.99 5.62 0.48
C SER A 126 7.98 6.55 -0.72
N SER A 127 7.95 7.86 -0.45
CA SER A 127 8.23 8.94 -1.39
C SER A 127 9.68 9.44 -1.32
N LEU A 128 10.47 8.91 -0.39
CA LEU A 128 11.89 9.26 -0.25
C LEU A 128 12.72 8.68 -1.40
N PRO A 129 13.76 9.41 -1.85
CA PRO A 129 14.69 8.88 -2.84
C PRO A 129 15.36 7.58 -2.37
N PRO A 130 15.76 6.68 -3.29
CA PRO A 130 16.40 5.40 -2.92
C PRO A 130 17.69 5.54 -2.13
N GLU A 131 18.41 6.64 -2.32
CA GLU A 131 19.66 6.97 -1.63
C GLU A 131 19.47 7.59 -0.22
N ASP A 132 18.23 7.90 0.14
CA ASP A 132 17.92 8.51 1.44
C ASP A 132 18.24 7.55 2.59
N THR A 133 18.92 8.07 3.63
CA THR A 133 19.38 7.27 4.76
C THR A 133 18.42 7.25 5.96
N PHE A 134 17.32 7.97 5.89
CA PHE A 134 16.39 8.13 7.01
C PHE A 134 15.90 6.79 7.58
N TYR A 135 15.37 5.91 6.73
CA TYR A 135 14.90 4.60 7.18
C TYR A 135 16.02 3.68 7.64
N ALA A 136 17.24 3.85 7.12
CA ALA A 136 18.38 3.12 7.65
C ALA A 136 18.66 3.49 9.11
N GLY A 137 18.60 4.77 9.46
CA GLY A 137 18.73 5.22 10.84
C GLY A 137 17.62 4.70 11.76
N LEU A 138 16.38 4.54 11.24
CA LEU A 138 15.30 3.91 12.00
C LEU A 138 15.59 2.42 12.28
N MET A 139 16.09 1.69 11.30
CA MET A 139 16.47 0.28 11.46
C MET A 139 17.63 0.11 12.46
N GLU A 140 18.67 0.93 12.37
CA GLU A 140 19.80 0.94 13.32
C GLU A 140 19.31 1.21 14.76
N SER A 141 18.24 1.96 14.91
CA SER A 141 17.61 2.22 16.21
C SER A 141 16.59 1.14 16.65
N GLY A 142 16.53 -0.01 15.93
CA GLY A 142 15.75 -1.19 16.29
C GLY A 142 14.30 -1.21 15.77
N THR A 143 13.95 -0.38 14.80
CA THR A 143 12.62 -0.41 14.17
C THR A 143 12.71 -0.99 12.76
N PRO A 144 12.32 -2.25 12.52
CA PRO A 144 12.31 -2.85 11.19
C PRO A 144 11.42 -2.09 10.21
N VAL A 145 11.91 -1.94 8.97
CA VAL A 145 11.21 -1.25 7.89
C VAL A 145 11.08 -2.17 6.69
N ILE A 146 9.87 -2.35 6.19
CA ILE A 146 9.55 -3.13 5.00
C ILE A 146 8.96 -2.18 3.96
N ALA A 147 9.59 -2.10 2.80
CA ALA A 147 9.10 -1.30 1.68
C ALA A 147 8.03 -2.08 0.90
N VAL A 148 6.94 -1.42 0.55
CA VAL A 148 5.86 -1.99 -0.25
C VAL A 148 5.52 -1.06 -1.42
N ASP A 149 5.25 -1.64 -2.60
CA ASP A 149 4.89 -0.94 -3.84
C ASP A 149 6.01 -0.05 -4.42
N ARG A 150 6.66 0.73 -3.58
CA ARG A 150 7.81 1.58 -3.90
C ARG A 150 9.04 1.04 -3.20
N ALA A 151 10.06 0.63 -3.94
CA ALA A 151 11.28 0.07 -3.39
C ALA A 151 12.12 1.13 -2.69
N LEU A 152 12.65 0.76 -1.53
CA LEU A 152 13.86 1.35 -0.96
C LEU A 152 15.09 0.60 -1.50
N ASN A 153 16.31 0.95 -1.04
CA ASN A 153 17.51 0.22 -1.46
C ASN A 153 17.44 -1.26 -1.04
N PRO A 154 17.32 -2.22 -2.00
CA PRO A 154 17.12 -3.64 -1.68
C PRO A 154 18.36 -4.33 -1.08
N GLU A 155 19.52 -3.69 -1.09
CA GLU A 155 20.70 -4.20 -0.37
C GLU A 155 20.56 -4.04 1.15
N ARG A 156 19.71 -3.11 1.60
CA ARG A 156 19.51 -2.77 3.00
C ARG A 156 18.09 -3.09 3.51
N PHE A 157 17.11 -3.07 2.63
CA PHE A 157 15.69 -3.22 2.99
C PHE A 157 15.03 -4.43 2.35
N VAL A 158 14.06 -4.96 3.04
CA VAL A 158 13.08 -5.87 2.44
C VAL A 158 12.10 -5.04 1.62
N CYS A 159 12.01 -5.33 0.33
CA CYS A 159 11.10 -4.67 -0.60
C CYS A 159 10.14 -5.68 -1.22
N VAL A 160 8.85 -5.35 -1.26
CA VAL A 160 7.83 -6.11 -1.96
C VAL A 160 7.16 -5.20 -2.97
N VAL A 161 7.45 -5.37 -4.24
CA VAL A 161 7.02 -4.48 -5.31
C VAL A 161 6.28 -5.25 -6.41
N SER A 162 5.57 -4.52 -7.26
CA SER A 162 5.05 -5.09 -8.50
C SER A 162 6.06 -4.93 -9.62
N GLU A 163 6.02 -5.86 -10.58
CA GLU A 163 6.75 -5.71 -11.83
C GLU A 163 6.21 -4.46 -12.57
N ASN A 164 7.07 -3.57 -13.01
CA ASN A 164 6.70 -2.30 -13.64
C ASN A 164 7.14 -2.18 -15.09
N THR A 165 8.40 -2.52 -15.41
CA THR A 165 8.97 -2.26 -16.75
C THR A 165 8.34 -3.16 -17.82
N LEU A 166 8.35 -4.48 -17.63
CA LEU A 166 7.74 -5.42 -18.58
C LEU A 166 6.21 -5.28 -18.58
N ALA A 167 5.61 -4.96 -17.43
CA ALA A 167 4.19 -4.69 -17.33
C ALA A 167 3.79 -3.47 -18.16
N ALA A 168 4.56 -2.36 -18.09
CA ALA A 168 4.30 -1.16 -18.89
C ALA A 168 4.47 -1.43 -20.39
N GLU A 169 5.49 -2.19 -20.78
CA GLU A 169 5.67 -2.62 -22.16
C GLU A 169 4.47 -3.43 -22.66
N THR A 170 4.05 -4.42 -21.88
CA THR A 170 2.90 -5.30 -22.19
C THR A 170 1.59 -4.49 -22.29
N LEU A 171 1.35 -3.58 -21.33
CA LEU A 171 0.18 -2.72 -21.31
C LEU A 171 0.13 -1.82 -22.54
N THR A 172 1.25 -1.17 -22.86
CA THR A 172 1.36 -0.26 -24.01
C THR A 172 1.14 -1.01 -25.33
N ARG A 173 1.78 -2.16 -25.52
CA ARG A 173 1.56 -3.01 -26.70
C ARG A 173 0.10 -3.46 -26.86
N SER A 174 -0.66 -3.56 -25.79
CA SER A 174 -2.06 -3.97 -25.84
C SER A 174 -3.00 -2.97 -26.52
N VAL A 175 -2.58 -1.71 -26.67
CA VAL A 175 -3.34 -0.63 -27.32
C VAL A 175 -2.76 -0.17 -28.67
N ILE A 176 -1.58 -0.68 -29.04
CA ILE A 176 -0.97 -0.43 -30.35
C ILE A 176 -1.51 -1.46 -31.35
N GLN A 177 -2.03 -0.99 -32.46
CA GLN A 177 -2.53 -1.81 -33.58
C GLN A 177 -1.95 -1.31 -34.89
N GLU A 178 -2.17 -2.03 -35.98
CA GLU A 178 -1.83 -1.58 -37.31
C GLU A 178 -2.50 -0.21 -37.58
N GLY A 179 -1.71 0.74 -38.10
CA GLY A 179 -2.16 2.12 -38.34
C GLY A 179 -2.13 3.06 -37.13
N THR A 180 -1.72 2.60 -35.93
CA THR A 180 -1.47 3.50 -34.80
C THR A 180 -0.27 4.39 -35.10
N ARG A 181 -0.47 5.72 -35.10
CA ARG A 181 0.58 6.71 -35.36
C ARG A 181 0.89 7.60 -34.19
N ARG A 182 -0.11 7.90 -33.35
CA ARG A 182 0.00 8.82 -32.20
C ARG A 182 -0.31 8.09 -30.92
N VAL A 183 0.67 8.01 -30.03
CA VAL A 183 0.52 7.38 -28.71
C VAL A 183 0.89 8.38 -27.63
N ALA A 184 0.07 8.47 -26.59
CA ALA A 184 0.33 9.30 -25.43
C ALA A 184 0.52 8.47 -24.17
N TRP A 185 1.45 8.94 -23.33
CA TRP A 185 1.73 8.44 -22.00
C TRP A 185 1.50 9.53 -20.97
N LEU A 186 0.73 9.23 -19.91
CA LEU A 186 0.50 10.15 -18.80
C LEU A 186 0.99 9.52 -17.50
N ASP A 187 1.94 10.19 -16.85
CA ASP A 187 2.44 9.82 -15.53
C ASP A 187 2.50 11.01 -14.57
N ALA A 188 3.06 10.82 -13.40
CA ALA A 188 3.28 11.89 -12.44
C ALA A 188 4.56 11.62 -11.63
N VAL A 189 5.05 12.67 -10.96
CA VAL A 189 6.24 12.60 -10.09
C VAL A 189 7.39 11.86 -10.78
N PRO A 190 8.00 12.44 -11.80
CA PRO A 190 8.95 11.76 -12.70
C PRO A 190 10.21 11.22 -12.03
N SER A 191 10.50 11.65 -10.79
CA SER A 191 11.64 11.17 -9.99
C SER A 191 11.37 9.86 -9.24
N LEU A 192 10.11 9.42 -9.11
CA LEU A 192 9.81 8.15 -8.45
C LEU A 192 10.31 6.97 -9.27
N ALA A 193 10.94 6.00 -8.61
CA ALA A 193 11.45 4.78 -9.26
C ALA A 193 10.36 4.06 -10.06
N VAL A 194 9.15 3.94 -9.50
CA VAL A 194 8.00 3.32 -10.19
C VAL A 194 7.60 4.06 -11.46
N THR A 195 7.71 5.39 -11.48
CA THR A 195 7.44 6.20 -12.68
C THR A 195 8.51 5.98 -13.74
N VAL A 196 9.79 5.98 -13.33
CA VAL A 196 10.94 5.74 -14.21
C VAL A 196 10.84 4.36 -14.87
N GLU A 197 10.58 3.31 -14.08
CA GLU A 197 10.46 1.93 -14.56
C GLU A 197 9.30 1.78 -15.56
N ARG A 198 8.13 2.32 -15.25
CA ARG A 198 6.95 2.24 -16.15
C ARG A 198 7.16 3.03 -17.42
N ARG A 199 7.77 4.21 -17.35
CA ARG A 199 8.11 5.02 -18.53
C ARG A 199 9.11 4.31 -19.43
N GLU A 200 10.11 3.64 -18.84
CA GLU A 200 11.06 2.83 -19.61
C GLU A 200 10.35 1.70 -20.39
N GLY A 201 9.44 0.98 -19.74
CA GLY A 201 8.63 -0.06 -20.42
C GLY A 201 7.75 0.51 -21.54
N PHE A 202 7.14 1.67 -21.32
CA PHE A 202 6.39 2.38 -22.37
C PHE A 202 7.28 2.72 -23.57
N ARG A 203 8.44 3.33 -23.33
CA ARG A 203 9.39 3.71 -24.39
C ARG A 203 9.84 2.51 -25.20
N ARG A 204 10.12 1.36 -24.57
CA ARG A 204 10.44 0.10 -25.27
C ARG A 204 9.33 -0.36 -26.20
N ALA A 205 8.07 -0.19 -25.78
CA ALA A 205 6.93 -0.60 -26.58
C ALA A 205 6.71 0.25 -27.83
N VAL A 206 7.01 1.56 -27.78
CA VAL A 206 6.75 2.51 -28.88
C VAL A 206 7.95 2.70 -29.79
N GLN A 207 9.15 2.31 -29.35
CA GLN A 207 10.41 2.54 -30.06
C GLN A 207 10.39 1.94 -31.47
N GLY A 208 10.64 2.78 -32.48
CA GLY A 208 10.73 2.37 -33.89
C GLY A 208 9.41 1.97 -34.56
N GLN A 209 8.27 2.07 -33.82
CA GLN A 209 6.96 1.66 -34.34
C GLN A 209 5.96 2.82 -34.43
N ILE A 210 6.14 3.87 -33.63
CA ILE A 210 5.19 4.98 -33.51
C ILE A 210 5.81 6.27 -34.00
N GLU A 211 5.08 6.99 -34.86
CA GLU A 211 5.52 8.22 -35.49
C GLU A 211 5.56 9.41 -34.52
N HIS A 212 4.51 9.53 -33.69
CA HIS A 212 4.36 10.61 -32.72
C HIS A 212 4.10 10.07 -31.32
N VAL A 213 5.05 10.30 -30.44
CA VAL A 213 4.96 9.89 -29.02
C VAL A 213 4.88 11.14 -28.17
N HIS A 214 3.86 11.23 -27.31
CA HIS A 214 3.66 12.33 -26.38
C HIS A 214 3.75 11.81 -24.94
N GLU A 215 4.71 12.30 -24.17
CA GLU A 215 4.88 12.00 -22.76
C GLU A 215 4.56 13.24 -21.94
N LEU A 216 3.57 13.16 -21.05
CA LEU A 216 3.20 14.22 -20.13
C LEU A 216 3.33 13.73 -18.69
N SER A 217 3.84 14.61 -17.82
CA SER A 217 4.04 14.31 -16.40
C SER A 217 3.31 15.34 -15.54
N GLY A 218 2.42 14.85 -14.67
CA GLY A 218 1.75 15.65 -13.67
C GLY A 218 2.59 15.82 -12.41
N ALA A 219 2.19 16.76 -11.54
CA ALA A 219 2.84 16.98 -10.27
C ALA A 219 2.52 15.87 -9.25
N ARG A 220 1.33 15.26 -9.33
CA ARG A 220 0.82 14.26 -8.37
C ARG A 220 0.07 13.13 -9.08
N TYR A 221 -0.01 11.97 -8.44
CA TYR A 221 -0.83 10.85 -8.89
C TYR A 221 -2.30 11.03 -8.46
N ASP A 222 -2.92 12.14 -8.88
CA ASP A 222 -4.30 12.46 -8.57
C ASP A 222 -5.15 12.66 -9.83
N ARG A 223 -6.47 12.75 -9.62
CA ARG A 223 -7.47 12.90 -10.67
C ARG A 223 -7.33 14.23 -11.40
N GLU A 224 -6.99 15.32 -10.67
CA GLU A 224 -6.83 16.65 -11.26
C GLU A 224 -5.65 16.71 -12.22
N SER A 225 -4.50 16.15 -11.84
CA SER A 225 -3.32 16.03 -12.71
C SER A 225 -3.64 15.25 -13.99
N GLY A 226 -4.41 14.15 -13.88
CA GLY A 226 -4.87 13.39 -15.05
C GLY A 226 -5.74 14.22 -16.00
N ALA A 227 -6.69 14.98 -15.45
CA ALA A 227 -7.56 15.85 -16.24
C ALA A 227 -6.79 17.00 -16.90
N GLN A 228 -5.86 17.62 -16.18
CA GLN A 228 -5.04 18.71 -16.70
C GLN A 228 -4.17 18.24 -17.86
N MET A 229 -3.45 17.12 -17.70
CA MET A 229 -2.62 16.55 -18.77
C MET A 229 -3.45 16.17 -20.01
N MET A 230 -4.66 15.64 -19.82
CA MET A 230 -5.52 15.29 -20.94
C MET A 230 -5.99 16.53 -21.72
N ARG A 231 -6.37 17.62 -21.03
CA ARG A 231 -6.72 18.91 -21.67
C ARG A 231 -5.52 19.46 -22.45
N GLU A 232 -4.34 19.47 -21.83
CA GLU A 232 -3.11 19.93 -22.48
C GLU A 232 -2.76 19.11 -23.72
N LEU A 233 -2.88 17.79 -23.64
CA LEU A 233 -2.65 16.87 -24.76
C LEU A 233 -3.57 17.19 -25.94
N ILE A 234 -4.87 17.36 -25.66
CA ILE A 234 -5.88 17.65 -26.69
C ILE A 234 -5.62 19.02 -27.33
N GLU A 235 -5.35 20.04 -26.53
CA GLU A 235 -5.12 21.40 -27.00
C GLU A 235 -3.88 21.50 -27.91
N LYS A 236 -2.79 20.84 -27.51
CA LYS A 236 -1.52 20.94 -28.23
C LYS A 236 -1.38 19.97 -29.40
N HIS A 237 -1.96 18.78 -29.31
CA HIS A 237 -1.68 17.66 -30.20
C HIS A 237 -2.93 16.98 -30.76
N GLY A 238 -4.11 17.32 -30.25
CA GLY A 238 -5.36 16.62 -30.56
C GLY A 238 -5.45 15.26 -29.85
N LEU A 239 -6.52 14.51 -30.14
CA LEU A 239 -6.69 13.18 -29.61
C LEU A 239 -5.65 12.20 -30.19
N PRO A 240 -4.94 11.43 -29.37
CA PRO A 240 -4.07 10.35 -29.84
C PRO A 240 -4.88 9.15 -30.34
N ASP A 241 -4.23 8.22 -31.04
CA ASP A 241 -4.83 6.95 -31.44
C ASP A 241 -4.87 5.96 -30.25
N ALA A 242 -3.86 6.07 -29.35
CA ALA A 242 -3.79 5.30 -28.12
C ALA A 242 -3.27 6.14 -26.94
N LEU A 243 -3.80 5.87 -25.75
CA LEU A 243 -3.43 6.55 -24.52
C LEU A 243 -3.17 5.53 -23.40
N VAL A 244 -2.04 5.70 -22.71
CA VAL A 244 -1.67 4.87 -21.55
C VAL A 244 -1.47 5.76 -20.34
N THR A 245 -2.10 5.43 -19.22
CA THR A 245 -1.89 6.12 -17.94
C THR A 245 -1.13 5.26 -16.95
N CYS A 246 -0.21 5.89 -16.24
CA CYS A 246 0.66 5.26 -15.26
C CYS A 246 -0.08 4.87 -13.95
N SER A 247 -1.32 5.31 -13.77
CA SER A 247 -2.20 4.92 -12.67
C SER A 247 -3.68 5.06 -13.03
N TYR A 248 -4.52 4.30 -12.33
CA TYR A 248 -5.97 4.40 -12.46
C TYR A 248 -6.50 5.78 -12.01
N THR A 249 -5.86 6.38 -11.01
CA THR A 249 -6.23 7.72 -10.53
C THR A 249 -6.07 8.78 -11.63
N LEU A 250 -4.97 8.72 -12.40
CA LEU A 250 -4.80 9.58 -13.58
C LEU A 250 -5.85 9.28 -14.66
N MET A 251 -6.20 7.99 -14.88
CA MET A 251 -7.24 7.60 -15.83
C MET A 251 -8.60 8.18 -15.45
N GLN A 252 -8.93 8.29 -14.18
CA GLN A 252 -10.18 8.94 -13.75
C GLN A 252 -10.25 10.39 -14.23
N GLY A 253 -9.15 11.15 -14.10
CA GLY A 253 -9.06 12.51 -14.62
C GLY A 253 -9.17 12.60 -16.15
N VAL A 254 -8.55 11.65 -16.85
CA VAL A 254 -8.70 11.52 -18.31
C VAL A 254 -10.16 11.32 -18.69
N LEU A 255 -10.85 10.43 -18.00
CA LEU A 255 -12.27 10.15 -18.24
C LEU A 255 -13.17 11.36 -17.98
N ASP A 256 -12.87 12.18 -16.97
CA ASP A 256 -13.60 13.43 -16.72
C ASP A 256 -13.59 14.38 -17.91
N VAL A 257 -12.45 14.47 -18.59
CA VAL A 257 -12.31 15.32 -19.77
C VAL A 257 -13.01 14.70 -20.97
N LEU A 258 -12.86 13.39 -21.19
CA LEU A 258 -13.48 12.70 -22.32
C LEU A 258 -15.01 12.67 -22.22
N LEU A 259 -15.57 12.61 -21.03
CA LEU A 259 -17.02 12.66 -20.80
C LEU A 259 -17.66 14.02 -21.15
N GLN A 260 -16.86 15.08 -21.29
CA GLN A 260 -17.32 16.42 -21.66
C GLN A 260 -17.38 16.63 -23.19
N PHE A 261 -16.97 15.66 -24.00
CA PHE A 261 -17.02 15.78 -25.45
C PHE A 261 -18.47 15.86 -25.94
N PRO A 262 -18.81 16.87 -26.77
CA PRO A 262 -20.17 17.06 -27.28
C PRO A 262 -20.74 15.87 -28.07
N ASP A 263 -19.87 15.21 -28.82
CA ASP A 263 -20.22 14.05 -29.67
C ASP A 263 -20.13 12.72 -28.89
N GLY A 264 -19.99 12.79 -27.57
CA GLY A 264 -19.80 11.63 -26.72
C GLY A 264 -18.35 11.08 -26.71
N LEU A 265 -18.15 9.96 -26.04
CA LEU A 265 -16.84 9.37 -25.86
C LEU A 265 -16.22 8.92 -27.20
N PRO A 266 -14.93 9.27 -27.47
CA PRO A 266 -14.27 8.94 -28.73
C PRO A 266 -13.99 7.44 -28.84
N ARG A 267 -14.85 6.72 -29.54
CA ARG A 267 -14.78 5.24 -29.66
C ARG A 267 -13.53 4.71 -30.37
N SER A 268 -12.85 5.56 -31.14
CA SER A 268 -11.59 5.21 -31.82
C SER A 268 -10.37 5.26 -30.91
N LEU A 269 -10.45 5.96 -29.76
CA LEU A 269 -9.37 6.08 -28.80
C LEU A 269 -9.21 4.77 -28.02
N ARG A 270 -8.05 4.13 -28.16
CA ARG A 270 -7.68 2.95 -27.37
C ARG A 270 -6.96 3.38 -26.11
N MET A 271 -7.37 2.83 -24.99
CA MET A 271 -6.83 3.24 -23.71
C MET A 271 -6.36 2.05 -22.85
N ALA A 272 -5.33 2.32 -22.07
CA ALA A 272 -4.86 1.38 -21.07
C ALA A 272 -4.40 2.10 -19.80
N THR A 273 -4.47 1.41 -18.66
CA THR A 273 -4.11 1.99 -17.37
C THR A 273 -3.43 0.98 -16.44
N PHE A 274 -2.46 1.43 -15.68
CA PHE A 274 -2.06 0.73 -14.47
C PHE A 274 -3.16 0.85 -13.42
N GLY A 275 -3.37 -0.24 -12.66
CA GLY A 275 -4.52 -0.36 -11.77
C GLY A 275 -5.76 -0.86 -12.51
N ASP A 276 -6.76 -1.25 -11.77
CA ASP A 276 -8.05 -1.72 -12.30
C ASP A 276 -9.17 -1.34 -11.35
N ASP A 277 -10.32 -1.04 -11.92
CA ASP A 277 -11.56 -0.86 -11.17
C ASP A 277 -12.72 -1.50 -11.93
N ARG A 278 -13.69 -2.01 -11.20
CA ARG A 278 -14.88 -2.61 -11.79
C ARG A 278 -15.67 -1.64 -12.68
N LEU A 279 -15.58 -0.34 -12.43
CA LEU A 279 -16.23 0.68 -13.25
C LEU A 279 -15.78 0.63 -14.71
N LEU A 280 -14.53 0.23 -14.96
CA LEU A 280 -14.01 0.07 -16.32
C LEU A 280 -14.77 -0.98 -17.15
N ASP A 281 -15.42 -1.95 -16.49
CA ASP A 281 -16.21 -3.00 -17.15
C ASP A 281 -17.59 -2.48 -17.64
N PHE A 282 -18.01 -1.30 -17.18
CA PHE A 282 -19.31 -0.69 -17.53
C PHE A 282 -19.20 0.49 -18.49
N LEU A 283 -17.96 0.94 -18.78
CA LEU A 283 -17.75 2.04 -19.71
C LEU A 283 -18.01 1.56 -21.16
N PRO A 284 -18.54 2.44 -22.02
CA PRO A 284 -18.66 2.17 -23.45
C PRO A 284 -17.31 2.22 -24.18
N LEU A 285 -16.24 2.56 -23.48
CA LEU A 285 -14.85 2.53 -23.92
C LEU A 285 -14.15 1.29 -23.39
N ARG A 286 -13.33 0.69 -24.23
CA ARG A 286 -12.53 -0.49 -23.87
C ARG A 286 -11.18 -0.02 -23.33
N ILE A 287 -11.00 -0.14 -22.02
CA ILE A 287 -9.79 0.28 -21.34
C ILE A 287 -9.08 -0.95 -20.77
N ASN A 288 -7.98 -1.34 -21.38
CA ASN A 288 -7.15 -2.42 -20.86
C ASN A 288 -6.52 -2.00 -19.54
N SER A 289 -6.33 -2.91 -18.62
CA SER A 289 -5.80 -2.59 -17.30
C SER A 289 -4.80 -3.61 -16.79
N LEU A 290 -3.92 -3.15 -15.92
CA LEU A 290 -2.96 -3.97 -15.18
C LEU A 290 -3.25 -3.88 -13.68
N PRO A 291 -4.14 -4.72 -13.15
CA PRO A 291 -4.39 -4.77 -11.71
C PRO A 291 -3.14 -5.17 -10.93
N GLN A 292 -3.03 -4.67 -9.70
CA GLN A 292 -2.08 -5.23 -8.74
C GLN A 292 -2.65 -6.50 -8.11
N ARG A 293 -1.79 -7.45 -7.81
CA ARG A 293 -2.15 -8.64 -7.02
C ARG A 293 -2.06 -8.31 -5.53
N HIS A 294 -2.96 -7.43 -5.08
CA HIS A 294 -2.97 -6.86 -3.73
C HIS A 294 -2.92 -7.91 -2.63
N GLU A 295 -3.66 -9.04 -2.80
CA GLU A 295 -3.68 -10.13 -1.83
C GLU A 295 -2.29 -10.75 -1.68
N ARG A 296 -1.59 -10.99 -2.78
CA ARG A 296 -0.24 -11.57 -2.74
C ARG A 296 0.78 -10.59 -2.16
N ILE A 297 0.70 -9.30 -2.54
CA ILE A 297 1.56 -8.26 -2.00
C ILE A 297 1.36 -8.16 -0.48
N ALA A 298 0.11 -8.12 -0.02
CA ALA A 298 -0.20 -8.00 1.39
C ALA A 298 0.25 -9.23 2.19
N GLU A 299 0.02 -10.44 1.67
CA GLU A 299 0.46 -11.70 2.28
C GLU A 299 1.99 -11.71 2.49
N VAL A 300 2.75 -11.46 1.42
CA VAL A 300 4.21 -11.47 1.46
C VAL A 300 4.75 -10.38 2.37
N THR A 301 4.27 -9.15 2.20
CA THR A 301 4.75 -8.02 3.01
C THR A 301 4.50 -8.24 4.50
N LEU A 302 3.29 -8.72 4.86
CA LEU A 302 2.97 -9.01 6.25
C LEU A 302 3.83 -10.13 6.83
N ALA A 303 4.05 -11.21 6.07
CA ALA A 303 4.95 -12.28 6.49
C ALA A 303 6.36 -11.75 6.79
N ARG A 304 6.92 -10.92 5.89
CA ARG A 304 8.24 -10.29 6.09
C ARG A 304 8.26 -9.34 7.30
N ALA A 305 7.19 -8.57 7.52
CA ALA A 305 7.09 -7.70 8.69
C ALA A 305 7.07 -8.50 10.00
N LEU A 306 6.32 -9.60 10.04
CA LEU A 306 6.26 -10.47 11.21
C LEU A 306 7.57 -11.23 11.45
N ASP A 307 8.25 -11.67 10.40
CA ASP A 307 9.58 -12.27 10.51
C ASP A 307 10.60 -11.27 11.08
N ALA A 308 10.55 -10.02 10.60
CA ALA A 308 11.40 -8.94 11.11
C ALA A 308 11.16 -8.67 12.62
N VAL A 309 9.90 -8.65 13.05
CA VAL A 309 9.54 -8.52 14.49
C VAL A 309 10.07 -9.70 15.30
N ARG A 310 10.17 -10.88 14.71
CA ARG A 310 10.73 -12.10 15.37
C ARG A 310 12.26 -12.14 15.34
N GLY A 311 12.91 -11.13 14.75
CA GLY A 311 14.37 -11.02 14.64
C GLY A 311 14.97 -11.64 13.38
N THR A 312 14.15 -12.02 12.40
CA THR A 312 14.61 -12.50 11.10
C THR A 312 14.37 -11.43 10.04
N TYR A 313 15.45 -10.78 9.60
CA TYR A 313 15.39 -9.72 8.58
C TYR A 313 16.44 -9.98 7.50
N THR A 314 16.00 -10.30 6.30
CA THR A 314 16.87 -10.55 5.15
C THR A 314 16.54 -9.54 4.06
N PRO A 315 17.40 -8.54 3.79
CA PRO A 315 17.21 -7.58 2.70
C PRO A 315 17.04 -8.27 1.35
N GLY A 316 16.36 -7.62 0.43
CA GLY A 316 16.11 -8.11 -0.91
C GLY A 316 14.82 -7.59 -1.48
N CYS A 317 14.57 -7.86 -2.75
CA CYS A 317 13.37 -7.41 -3.45
C CYS A 317 12.56 -8.61 -3.94
N GLU A 318 11.32 -8.74 -3.47
CA GLU A 318 10.35 -9.69 -3.99
C GLU A 318 9.42 -8.96 -4.98
N VAL A 319 9.45 -9.41 -6.24
CA VAL A 319 8.70 -8.80 -7.33
C VAL A 319 7.46 -9.64 -7.62
N VAL A 320 6.28 -9.01 -7.50
CA VAL A 320 4.99 -9.64 -7.77
C VAL A 320 4.55 -9.29 -9.19
N ALA A 321 4.44 -10.30 -10.06
CA ALA A 321 4.00 -10.12 -11.44
C ALA A 321 2.57 -9.57 -11.52
N ARG A 322 2.29 -8.80 -12.58
CA ARG A 322 0.95 -8.31 -12.94
C ARG A 322 0.39 -9.13 -14.10
N GLU A 323 -0.92 -9.16 -14.20
CA GLU A 323 -1.63 -9.83 -15.30
C GLU A 323 -2.48 -8.80 -16.05
N LEU A 324 -2.32 -8.78 -17.38
CA LEU A 324 -3.06 -7.87 -18.24
C LEU A 324 -4.54 -8.32 -18.32
N LYS A 325 -5.44 -7.43 -17.96
CA LYS A 325 -6.88 -7.59 -18.19
C LYS A 325 -7.25 -6.84 -19.46
N ARG A 326 -7.56 -7.58 -20.52
CA ARG A 326 -8.06 -7.02 -21.76
C ARG A 326 -9.57 -6.83 -21.69
N ARG A 327 -10.05 -5.77 -22.35
CA ARG A 327 -11.48 -5.49 -22.55
C ARG A 327 -11.72 -5.33 -24.04
N ASP A 328 -11.82 -6.46 -24.72
CA ASP A 328 -12.02 -6.54 -26.17
C ASP A 328 -13.49 -6.35 -26.56
#